data_e846a49ada77708457d00e6c82637161
#
_entry.id   e846a49ada77708457d00e6c82637161
#
_cell.length_a   1.000
_cell.length_b   1.000
_cell.length_c   1.000
_cell.angle_alpha   90.00
_cell.angle_beta   90.00
_cell.angle_gamma   90.00
#
_symmetry.space_group_name_H-M   'P 1'
#
loop_
_entity.id
_entity.type
_entity.pdbx_description
1 polymer ?
#
loop_
_entity_poly.entity_id
_entity_poly.type
_entity_poly.pdbx_seq_one_letter_code
_entity_poly.pdbx_strand_id
1 'polypeptide(L)'
;VLDIINSTNDLSQAQGINQLNGSLRNEIELIRKSLLEALSRLEYSINFTEDGEDLSPDEIIAYMQDADARIDKLVNTSNKGKIIKDGINTTIIGKPNVGKSSLLNALLKENRAIVTDIPGTTRDLISEYINLGSFTLKINDTAGIRDTDDLVEKIGVDKSIELSKTSDLIIALFDVSRDFDDEDKKILR
;
A
#
# COMPACT_ATOMS: atom_id res chain seq x y z
N VAL A 1 -17.24 4.51 8.23
CA VAL A 1 -18.31 3.48 8.12
C VAL A 1 -18.17 2.72 6.81
N LEU A 2 -18.09 3.39 5.65
CA LEU A 2 -17.90 2.73 4.34
C LEU A 2 -16.64 1.84 4.29
N ASP A 3 -15.53 2.29 4.88
CA ASP A 3 -14.28 1.52 4.93
C ASP A 3 -14.41 0.20 5.71
N ILE A 4 -15.30 0.15 6.71
CA ILE A 4 -15.59 -1.08 7.47
C ILE A 4 -16.47 -2.03 6.65
N ILE A 5 -17.46 -1.48 5.93
CA ILE A 5 -18.36 -2.27 5.10
C ILE A 5 -17.60 -2.90 3.92
N ASN A 6 -16.63 -2.17 3.37
CA ASN A 6 -15.82 -2.59 2.22
C ASN A 6 -14.51 -3.29 2.62
N SER A 7 -14.32 -3.61 3.92
CA SER A 7 -13.12 -4.30 4.37
C SER A 7 -13.06 -5.73 3.82
N THR A 8 -11.92 -6.08 3.24
CA THR A 8 -11.68 -7.39 2.62
C THR A 8 -10.96 -8.38 3.54
N ASN A 9 -10.49 -7.93 4.71
CA ASN A 9 -9.80 -8.74 5.70
C ASN A 9 -9.95 -8.14 7.11
N ASP A 10 -9.64 -8.94 8.15
CA ASP A 10 -9.80 -8.57 9.57
C ASP A 10 -8.97 -7.34 9.94
N LEU A 11 -7.77 -7.17 9.35
CA LEU A 11 -6.91 -6.01 9.62
C LEU A 11 -7.50 -4.72 9.05
N SER A 12 -8.09 -4.75 7.85
CA SER A 12 -8.74 -3.58 7.25
C SER A 12 -9.98 -3.17 8.05
N GLN A 13 -10.74 -4.13 8.58
CA GLN A 13 -11.86 -3.87 9.47
C GLN A 13 -11.41 -3.22 10.79
N ALA A 14 -10.38 -3.76 11.45
CA ALA A 14 -9.83 -3.20 12.67
C ALA A 14 -9.28 -1.78 12.46
N GLN A 15 -8.65 -1.52 11.32
CA GLN A 15 -8.15 -0.20 10.95
C GLN A 15 -9.30 0.79 10.73
N GLY A 16 -10.38 0.39 10.06
CA GLY A 16 -11.58 1.20 9.88
C GLY A 16 -12.24 1.57 11.22
N ILE A 17 -12.29 0.64 12.18
CA ILE A 17 -12.77 0.89 13.54
C ILE A 17 -11.88 1.90 14.28
N ASN A 18 -10.55 1.74 14.18
CA ASN A 18 -9.60 2.67 14.81
C ASN A 18 -9.73 4.10 14.23
N GLN A 19 -9.97 4.25 12.93
CA GLN A 19 -10.25 5.55 12.32
C GLN A 19 -11.55 6.17 12.82
N LEU A 20 -12.63 5.37 12.98
CA LEU A 20 -13.88 5.84 13.57
C LEU A 20 -13.70 6.32 15.02
N ASN A 21 -12.83 5.65 15.78
CA ASN A 21 -12.50 6.04 17.15
C ASN A 21 -11.61 7.30 17.21
N GLY A 22 -11.30 7.93 16.07
CA GLY A 22 -10.60 9.21 16.01
C GLY A 22 -9.10 9.13 16.30
N SER A 23 -8.47 7.97 16.14
CA SER A 23 -7.03 7.80 16.42
C SER A 23 -6.16 8.78 15.63
N LEU A 24 -6.42 8.97 14.34
CA LEU A 24 -5.71 9.94 13.52
C LEU A 24 -5.94 11.37 13.99
N ARG A 25 -7.18 11.72 14.35
CA ARG A 25 -7.51 13.05 14.88
C ARG A 25 -6.74 13.33 16.16
N ASN A 26 -6.66 12.35 17.05
CA ASN A 26 -5.93 12.52 18.32
C ASN A 26 -4.44 12.75 18.08
N GLU A 27 -3.80 12.02 17.15
CA GLU A 27 -2.38 12.23 16.81
C GLU A 27 -2.17 13.62 16.18
N ILE A 28 -3.04 14.08 15.30
CA ILE A 28 -2.98 15.44 14.73
C ILE A 28 -3.12 16.50 15.81
N GLU A 29 -4.02 16.33 16.77
CA GLU A 29 -4.16 17.28 17.89
C GLU A 29 -2.92 17.30 18.80
N LEU A 30 -2.25 16.18 19.00
CA LEU A 30 -0.99 16.13 19.74
C LEU A 30 0.13 16.88 18.99
N ILE A 31 0.26 16.66 17.68
CA ILE A 31 1.21 17.39 16.84
C ILE A 31 0.94 18.89 16.90
N ARG A 32 -0.32 19.28 16.72
CA ARG A 32 -0.75 20.68 16.83
C ARG A 32 -0.41 21.29 18.17
N LYS A 33 -0.61 20.55 19.25
CA LYS A 33 -0.27 21.01 20.62
C LYS A 33 1.23 21.27 20.74
N SER A 34 2.10 20.33 20.31
CA SER A 34 3.56 20.51 20.37
C SER A 34 4.00 21.75 19.57
N LEU A 35 3.44 21.98 18.38
CA LEU A 35 3.76 23.16 17.58
C LEU A 35 3.26 24.47 18.21
N LEU A 36 2.09 24.47 18.82
CA LEU A 36 1.57 25.65 19.53
C LEU A 36 2.40 25.99 20.79
N GLU A 37 2.88 24.98 21.51
CA GLU A 37 3.78 25.20 22.65
C GLU A 37 5.10 25.82 22.18
N ALA A 38 5.69 25.30 21.10
CA ALA A 38 6.89 25.89 20.52
C ALA A 38 6.68 27.34 20.08
N LEU A 39 5.54 27.64 19.42
CA LEU A 39 5.19 28.98 18.95
C LEU A 39 5.00 29.94 20.14
N SER A 40 4.22 29.54 21.17
CA SER A 40 3.96 30.38 22.35
C SER A 40 5.24 30.75 23.08
N ARG A 41 6.21 29.79 23.18
CA ARG A 41 7.51 30.07 23.80
C ARG A 41 8.34 31.01 22.96
N LEU A 42 8.30 30.85 21.61
CA LEU A 42 8.98 31.75 20.69
C LEU A 42 8.42 33.18 20.80
N GLU A 43 7.09 33.34 20.81
CA GLU A 43 6.44 34.63 20.97
C GLU A 43 6.76 35.28 22.32
N TYR A 44 6.79 34.48 23.40
CA TYR A 44 7.18 34.97 24.70
C TYR A 44 8.62 35.50 24.69
N SER A 45 9.56 34.77 24.12
CA SER A 45 10.97 35.19 24.04
C SER A 45 11.17 36.49 23.25
N ILE A 46 10.34 36.73 22.21
CA ILE A 46 10.43 37.94 21.38
C ILE A 46 9.83 39.15 22.15
N ASN A 47 8.72 38.96 22.85
CA ASN A 47 7.95 40.07 23.45
C ASN A 47 8.46 40.44 24.86
N PHE A 48 9.15 39.55 25.56
CA PHE A 48 9.54 39.74 26.98
C PHE A 48 11.05 39.56 27.19
N THR A 49 11.84 40.11 26.29
CA THR A 49 13.33 40.05 26.33
C THR A 49 13.94 40.74 27.55
N GLU A 50 13.20 41.61 28.26
CA GLU A 50 13.72 42.39 29.40
C GLU A 50 13.53 41.69 30.76
N ASP A 51 12.66 40.67 30.88
CA ASP A 51 12.34 40.03 32.16
C ASP A 51 13.16 38.78 32.50
N GLY A 52 14.19 38.48 31.77
CA GLY A 52 15.35 37.68 32.24
C GLY A 52 15.15 36.19 32.44
N GLU A 53 14.06 35.58 32.01
CA GLU A 53 14.00 34.12 31.83
C GLU A 53 14.51 33.78 30.42
N ASP A 54 15.77 33.43 30.35
CA ASP A 54 16.38 32.85 29.14
C ASP A 54 15.62 31.56 28.80
N LEU A 55 14.63 31.67 27.91
CA LEU A 55 14.01 30.50 27.32
C LEU A 55 15.10 29.74 26.55
N SER A 56 15.42 28.56 27.04
CA SER A 56 16.41 27.72 26.39
C SER A 56 15.91 27.37 24.97
N PRO A 57 16.66 27.67 23.89
CA PRO A 57 16.31 27.26 22.56
C PRO A 57 16.07 25.74 22.45
N ASP A 58 16.68 24.96 23.34
CA ASP A 58 16.55 23.50 23.41
C ASP A 58 15.11 23.06 23.71
N GLU A 59 14.35 23.83 24.50
CA GLU A 59 12.94 23.51 24.79
C GLU A 59 12.07 23.67 23.52
N ILE A 60 12.28 24.73 22.76
CA ILE A 60 11.56 24.94 21.49
C ILE A 60 11.90 23.83 20.50
N ILE A 61 13.20 23.52 20.40
CA ILE A 61 13.68 22.41 19.53
C ILE A 61 13.05 21.08 19.96
N ALA A 62 12.94 20.80 21.26
CA ALA A 62 12.32 19.57 21.75
C ALA A 62 10.86 19.42 21.31
N TYR A 63 10.05 20.50 21.38
CA TYR A 63 8.67 20.46 20.90
C TYR A 63 8.59 20.25 19.39
N MET A 64 9.48 20.87 18.61
CA MET A 64 9.53 20.66 17.16
C MET A 64 9.94 19.22 16.82
N GLN A 65 10.90 18.66 17.54
CA GLN A 65 11.34 17.26 17.36
C GLN A 65 10.23 16.26 17.75
N ASP A 66 9.44 16.52 18.80
CA ASP A 66 8.28 15.68 19.13
C ASP A 66 7.23 15.70 18.01
N ALA A 67 6.94 16.88 17.46
CA ALA A 67 6.01 17.01 16.34
C ALA A 67 6.53 16.26 15.08
N ASP A 68 7.80 16.41 14.75
CA ASP A 68 8.45 15.75 13.61
C ASP A 68 8.43 14.23 13.75
N ALA A 69 8.81 13.69 14.91
CA ALA A 69 8.79 12.26 15.18
C ALA A 69 7.37 11.66 15.07
N ARG A 70 6.32 12.41 15.48
CA ARG A 70 4.92 11.98 15.32
C ARG A 70 4.48 11.99 13.87
N ILE A 71 4.88 13.02 13.11
CA ILE A 71 4.61 13.09 11.66
C ILE A 71 5.28 11.93 10.94
N ASP A 72 6.54 11.67 11.21
CA ASP A 72 7.29 10.54 10.62
C ASP A 72 6.60 9.19 10.91
N LYS A 73 6.14 8.99 12.13
CA LYS A 73 5.38 7.80 12.51
C LYS A 73 4.10 7.67 11.68
N LEU A 74 3.34 8.76 11.50
CA LEU A 74 2.12 8.76 10.68
C LEU A 74 2.42 8.47 9.22
N VAL A 75 3.45 9.10 8.64
CA VAL A 75 3.86 8.89 7.25
C VAL A 75 4.30 7.44 7.04
N ASN A 76 5.15 6.90 7.92
CA ASN A 76 5.63 5.52 7.82
C ASN A 76 4.52 4.47 7.98
N THR A 77 3.46 4.80 8.74
CA THR A 77 2.31 3.90 8.88
C THR A 77 1.29 4.06 7.76
N SER A 78 1.28 5.16 7.02
CA SER A 78 0.30 5.43 5.95
C SER A 78 0.41 4.41 4.81
N ASN A 79 1.62 4.04 4.39
CA ASN A 79 1.84 3.03 3.35
C ASN A 79 1.34 1.66 3.78
N LYS A 80 1.57 1.28 5.03
CA LYS A 80 1.02 0.03 5.58
C LYS A 80 -0.51 0.06 5.62
N GLY A 81 -1.08 1.21 5.99
CA GLY A 81 -2.52 1.43 6.00
C GLY A 81 -3.15 1.28 4.61
N LYS A 82 -2.50 1.81 3.58
CA LYS A 82 -2.92 1.66 2.19
C LYS A 82 -2.92 0.20 1.75
N ILE A 83 -1.83 -0.53 2.01
CA ILE A 83 -1.71 -1.96 1.70
C ILE A 83 -2.81 -2.78 2.39
N ILE A 84 -3.11 -2.49 3.66
CA ILE A 84 -4.14 -3.19 4.42
C ILE A 84 -5.54 -2.91 3.83
N LYS A 85 -5.80 -1.66 3.42
CA LYS A 85 -7.10 -1.23 2.88
C LYS A 85 -7.33 -1.68 1.44
N ASP A 86 -6.39 -1.37 0.56
CA ASP A 86 -6.53 -1.53 -0.90
C ASP A 86 -6.02 -2.88 -1.38
N GLY A 87 -5.30 -3.61 -0.53
CA GLY A 87 -4.55 -4.81 -0.88
C GLY A 87 -3.19 -4.50 -1.49
N ILE A 88 -2.39 -5.55 -1.65
CA ILE A 88 -1.07 -5.51 -2.30
C ILE A 88 -1.28 -5.60 -3.81
N ASN A 89 -0.99 -4.52 -4.52
CA ASN A 89 -1.06 -4.50 -5.97
C ASN A 89 -0.02 -5.46 -6.56
N THR A 90 -0.46 -6.59 -7.09
CA THR A 90 0.39 -7.73 -7.43
C THR A 90 0.31 -8.03 -8.93
N THR A 91 1.46 -8.22 -9.55
CA THR A 91 1.57 -8.67 -10.94
C THR A 91 2.28 -10.01 -11.00
N ILE A 92 1.73 -10.96 -11.79
CA ILE A 92 2.33 -12.26 -12.07
C ILE A 92 2.98 -12.20 -13.44
N ILE A 93 4.29 -12.39 -13.50
CA ILE A 93 5.07 -12.34 -14.73
C ILE A 93 5.76 -13.69 -15.00
N GLY A 94 6.07 -13.95 -16.25
CA GLY A 94 6.74 -15.18 -16.67
C GLY A 94 6.42 -15.48 -18.14
N LYS A 95 7.20 -16.33 -18.75
CA LYS A 95 7.01 -16.75 -20.13
C LYS A 95 5.67 -17.44 -20.37
N PRO A 96 5.24 -17.59 -21.63
CA PRO A 96 4.12 -18.45 -21.98
C PRO A 96 4.29 -19.87 -21.40
N ASN A 97 3.18 -20.46 -20.97
CA ASN A 97 3.14 -21.86 -20.49
C ASN A 97 3.97 -22.21 -19.25
N VAL A 98 4.53 -21.23 -18.51
CA VAL A 98 5.25 -21.49 -17.24
C VAL A 98 4.34 -21.77 -16.05
N GLY A 99 3.00 -21.73 -16.24
CA GLY A 99 2.04 -22.05 -15.18
C GLY A 99 1.40 -20.84 -14.49
N LYS A 100 1.46 -19.61 -15.06
CA LYS A 100 0.82 -18.40 -14.48
C LYS A 100 -0.66 -18.63 -14.20
N SER A 101 -1.41 -19.12 -15.19
CA SER A 101 -2.85 -19.39 -15.04
C SER A 101 -3.13 -20.50 -14.02
N SER A 102 -2.27 -21.51 -13.95
CA SER A 102 -2.39 -22.58 -12.96
C SER A 102 -2.19 -22.06 -11.54
N LEU A 103 -1.17 -21.22 -11.33
CA LEU A 103 -0.92 -20.58 -10.04
C LEU A 103 -2.11 -19.69 -9.66
N LEU A 104 -2.56 -18.81 -10.56
CA LEU A 104 -3.70 -17.93 -10.29
C LEU A 104 -4.96 -18.74 -9.93
N ASN A 105 -5.27 -19.78 -10.70
CA ASN A 105 -6.43 -20.62 -10.42
C ASN A 105 -6.32 -21.39 -9.09
N ALA A 106 -5.13 -21.83 -8.71
CA ALA A 106 -4.90 -22.46 -7.40
C ALA A 106 -5.14 -21.46 -6.27
N LEU A 107 -4.59 -20.26 -6.37
CA LEU A 107 -4.78 -19.20 -5.38
C LEU A 107 -6.25 -18.78 -5.24
N LEU A 108 -6.96 -18.65 -6.36
CA LEU A 108 -8.39 -18.28 -6.36
C LEU A 108 -9.31 -19.37 -5.81
N LYS A 109 -8.99 -20.65 -6.01
CA LYS A 109 -9.78 -21.76 -5.48
C LYS A 109 -9.77 -21.81 -3.95
N GLU A 110 -8.63 -21.53 -3.35
CA GLU A 110 -8.45 -21.63 -1.91
C GLU A 110 -8.81 -20.36 -1.15
N ASN A 111 -8.65 -19.18 -1.78
CA ASN A 111 -8.61 -17.90 -1.06
C ASN A 111 -9.34 -16.75 -1.77
N ARG A 112 -10.39 -17.03 -2.55
CA ARG A 112 -11.11 -15.96 -3.24
C ARG A 112 -11.77 -15.02 -2.23
N ALA A 113 -11.37 -13.73 -2.24
CA ALA A 113 -12.05 -12.72 -1.44
C ALA A 113 -13.47 -12.47 -1.99
N ILE A 114 -14.45 -12.34 -1.09
CA ILE A 114 -15.78 -11.89 -1.46
C ILE A 114 -15.70 -10.38 -1.65
N VAL A 115 -15.52 -9.93 -2.88
CA VAL A 115 -15.63 -8.52 -3.24
C VAL A 115 -17.09 -8.25 -3.58
N THR A 116 -17.75 -7.37 -2.83
CA THR A 116 -19.05 -6.84 -3.22
C THR A 116 -18.84 -5.95 -4.44
N ASP A 117 -19.60 -6.20 -5.52
CA ASP A 117 -19.61 -5.36 -6.71
C ASP A 117 -19.94 -3.92 -6.30
N ILE A 118 -18.94 -3.03 -6.32
CA ILE A 118 -19.16 -1.62 -6.08
C ILE A 118 -19.66 -1.02 -7.40
N PRO A 119 -20.91 -0.52 -7.48
CA PRO A 119 -21.40 0.13 -8.70
C PRO A 119 -20.54 1.35 -9.03
N GLY A 120 -19.88 1.37 -10.20
CA GLY A 120 -19.09 2.49 -10.68
C GLY A 120 -17.65 2.17 -11.06
N THR A 121 -17.13 0.97 -10.79
CA THR A 121 -15.74 0.57 -11.10
C THR A 121 -15.60 -0.20 -12.43
N THR A 122 -16.62 -0.19 -13.30
CA THR A 122 -16.71 -0.98 -14.53
C THR A 122 -15.76 -0.55 -15.67
N ARG A 123 -14.79 0.34 -15.41
CA ARG A 123 -13.79 0.76 -16.41
C ARG A 123 -12.35 0.38 -16.07
N ASP A 124 -12.10 -0.16 -14.88
CA ASP A 124 -10.77 -0.59 -14.50
C ASP A 124 -10.54 -2.04 -14.90
N LEU A 125 -9.33 -2.34 -15.32
CA LEU A 125 -8.77 -3.66 -15.63
C LEU A 125 -9.35 -4.73 -14.70
N ILE A 126 -9.73 -5.88 -15.22
CA ILE A 126 -10.29 -7.00 -14.45
C ILE A 126 -9.26 -7.40 -13.38
N SER A 127 -9.51 -6.95 -12.14
CA SER A 127 -8.67 -7.29 -11.00
C SER A 127 -9.33 -8.40 -10.20
N GLU A 128 -8.56 -9.39 -9.78
CA GLU A 128 -9.00 -10.44 -8.85
C GLU A 128 -8.39 -10.20 -7.47
N TYR A 129 -9.17 -10.45 -6.43
CA TYR A 129 -8.75 -10.28 -5.05
C TYR A 129 -8.58 -11.64 -4.38
N ILE A 130 -7.41 -11.88 -3.80
CA ILE A 130 -7.05 -13.12 -3.12
C ILE A 130 -6.76 -12.80 -1.67
N ASN A 131 -7.57 -13.33 -0.75
CA ASN A 131 -7.40 -13.11 0.69
C ASN A 131 -6.42 -14.15 1.26
N LEU A 132 -5.29 -13.67 1.80
CA LEU A 132 -4.28 -14.50 2.46
C LEU A 132 -4.35 -14.38 4.00
N GLY A 133 -5.54 -14.14 4.55
CA GLY A 133 -5.79 -13.96 5.98
C GLY A 133 -5.55 -12.52 6.42
N SER A 134 -4.32 -12.16 6.74
CA SER A 134 -3.99 -10.82 7.24
C SER A 134 -3.93 -9.74 6.15
N PHE A 135 -3.78 -10.10 4.90
CA PHE A 135 -3.71 -9.16 3.77
C PHE A 135 -4.34 -9.74 2.52
N THR A 136 -4.67 -8.87 1.59
CA THR A 136 -5.30 -9.22 0.31
C THR A 136 -4.34 -8.90 -0.83
N LEU A 137 -4.14 -9.85 -1.76
CA LEU A 137 -3.48 -9.58 -3.03
C LEU A 137 -4.52 -9.05 -4.02
N LYS A 138 -4.22 -7.95 -4.69
CA LYS A 138 -4.96 -7.44 -5.83
C LYS A 138 -4.20 -7.79 -7.09
N ILE A 139 -4.65 -8.82 -7.81
CA ILE A 139 -4.01 -9.26 -9.05
C ILE A 139 -4.58 -8.47 -10.22
N ASN A 140 -3.75 -7.72 -10.91
CA ASN A 140 -4.15 -6.94 -12.09
C ASN A 140 -3.98 -7.75 -13.38
N ASP A 141 -4.80 -7.43 -14.37
CA ASP A 141 -4.77 -8.00 -15.73
C ASP A 141 -4.91 -9.52 -15.77
N THR A 142 -5.94 -10.03 -15.07
CA THR A 142 -6.26 -11.46 -15.11
C THR A 142 -6.75 -11.93 -16.48
N ALA A 143 -7.18 -11.04 -17.37
CA ALA A 143 -7.60 -11.37 -18.74
C ALA A 143 -6.42 -11.94 -19.55
N GLY A 144 -5.25 -11.31 -19.51
CA GLY A 144 -4.05 -11.81 -20.16
C GLY A 144 -3.49 -13.11 -19.57
N ILE A 145 -3.96 -13.50 -18.37
CA ILE A 145 -3.56 -14.76 -17.73
C ILE A 145 -4.57 -15.88 -18.02
N ARG A 146 -5.84 -15.54 -18.33
CA ARG A 146 -6.93 -16.51 -18.55
C ARG A 146 -7.10 -16.92 -20.00
N ASP A 147 -6.86 -16.00 -20.95
CA ASP A 147 -7.04 -16.27 -22.38
C ASP A 147 -5.73 -16.76 -23.01
N THR A 148 -5.65 -18.07 -23.22
CA THR A 148 -4.50 -18.78 -23.81
C THR A 148 -4.71 -19.02 -25.30
N ASP A 149 -4.78 -17.96 -26.13
CA ASP A 149 -4.62 -18.08 -27.58
C ASP A 149 -3.29 -17.45 -28.02
N ASP A 150 -2.45 -18.25 -28.66
CA ASP A 150 -1.02 -18.05 -28.96
C ASP A 150 -0.58 -16.69 -29.57
N LEU A 151 -1.50 -15.86 -30.07
CA LEU A 151 -1.20 -14.57 -30.70
C LEU A 151 -1.22 -13.38 -29.73
N VAL A 152 -1.89 -13.51 -28.59
CA VAL A 152 -2.00 -12.44 -27.55
C VAL A 152 -0.81 -12.49 -26.58
N GLU A 153 -0.09 -13.59 -26.51
CA GLU A 153 0.96 -13.84 -25.53
C GLU A 153 2.24 -13.01 -25.70
N LYS A 154 2.64 -12.70 -26.96
CA LYS A 154 3.83 -11.84 -27.18
C LYS A 154 3.62 -10.40 -26.75
N ILE A 155 2.39 -9.89 -26.85
CA ILE A 155 2.00 -8.57 -26.36
C ILE A 155 1.95 -8.59 -24.84
N GLY A 156 1.72 -9.76 -24.22
CA GLY A 156 1.58 -9.94 -22.78
C GLY A 156 2.86 -9.71 -21.97
N VAL A 157 4.04 -10.07 -22.48
CA VAL A 157 5.32 -9.92 -21.73
C VAL A 157 5.68 -8.45 -21.55
N ASP A 158 5.63 -7.65 -22.63
CA ASP A 158 5.96 -6.22 -22.57
C ASP A 158 4.94 -5.46 -21.69
N LYS A 159 3.65 -5.78 -21.80
CA LYS A 159 2.60 -5.22 -20.98
C LYS A 159 2.74 -5.63 -19.50
N SER A 160 3.12 -6.87 -19.23
CA SER A 160 3.36 -7.37 -17.87
C SER A 160 4.57 -6.67 -17.24
N ILE A 161 5.62 -6.38 -18.01
CA ILE A 161 6.78 -5.58 -17.57
C ILE A 161 6.36 -4.12 -17.30
N GLU A 162 5.46 -3.55 -18.08
CA GLU A 162 4.93 -2.20 -17.83
C GLU A 162 4.10 -2.15 -16.54
N LEU A 163 3.22 -3.12 -16.34
CA LEU A 163 2.42 -3.25 -15.13
C LEU A 163 3.28 -3.50 -13.88
N SER A 164 4.40 -4.21 -14.01
CA SER A 164 5.31 -4.47 -12.88
C SER A 164 5.89 -3.19 -12.28
N LYS A 165 6.06 -2.12 -13.07
CA LYS A 165 6.58 -0.82 -12.59
C LYS A 165 5.65 -0.12 -11.62
N THR A 166 4.37 -0.45 -11.62
CA THR A 166 3.34 0.14 -10.74
C THR A 166 2.85 -0.83 -9.66
N SER A 167 3.43 -2.02 -9.61
CA SER A 167 3.05 -3.07 -8.66
C SER A 167 3.86 -2.98 -7.37
N ASP A 168 3.19 -3.27 -6.24
CA ASP A 168 3.84 -3.37 -4.93
C ASP A 168 4.56 -4.72 -4.76
N LEU A 169 4.08 -5.76 -5.47
CA LEU A 169 4.62 -7.12 -5.45
C LEU A 169 4.67 -7.71 -6.86
N ILE A 170 5.79 -8.32 -7.20
CA ILE A 170 5.97 -9.04 -8.46
C ILE A 170 6.21 -10.52 -8.16
N ILE A 171 5.40 -11.39 -8.75
CA ILE A 171 5.58 -12.84 -8.69
C ILE A 171 6.10 -13.29 -10.06
N ALA A 172 7.39 -13.61 -10.15
CA ALA A 172 8.03 -14.09 -11.36
C ALA A 172 8.07 -15.62 -11.39
N LEU A 173 7.53 -16.23 -12.45
CA LEU A 173 7.52 -17.68 -12.64
C LEU A 173 8.52 -18.08 -13.73
N PHE A 174 9.31 -19.09 -13.42
CA PHE A 174 10.30 -19.67 -14.32
C PHE A 174 10.10 -21.19 -14.43
N ASP A 175 10.30 -21.73 -15.64
CA ASP A 175 10.25 -23.16 -15.89
C ASP A 175 11.64 -23.78 -15.63
N VAL A 176 11.76 -24.54 -14.54
CA VAL A 176 13.01 -25.20 -14.15
C VAL A 176 13.33 -26.46 -14.96
N SER A 177 12.43 -26.91 -15.85
CA SER A 177 12.67 -28.08 -16.71
C SER A 177 13.57 -27.78 -17.91
N ARG A 178 13.92 -26.52 -18.15
CA ARG A 178 14.73 -26.02 -19.24
C ARG A 178 15.79 -25.05 -18.75
N ASP A 179 16.81 -24.84 -19.59
CA ASP A 179 17.86 -23.88 -19.32
C ASP A 179 17.31 -22.44 -19.33
N PHE A 180 17.89 -21.61 -18.49
CA PHE A 180 17.57 -20.19 -18.36
C PHE A 180 18.12 -19.42 -19.56
N ASP A 181 17.25 -18.77 -20.32
CA ASP A 181 17.63 -18.06 -21.55
C ASP A 181 17.59 -16.53 -21.41
N ASP A 182 17.78 -15.81 -22.53
CA ASP A 182 17.86 -14.34 -22.52
C ASP A 182 16.51 -13.66 -22.27
N GLU A 183 15.38 -14.34 -22.53
CA GLU A 183 14.05 -13.82 -22.18
C GLU A 183 13.81 -13.92 -20.67
N ASP A 184 14.24 -15.00 -20.03
CA ASP A 184 14.18 -15.16 -18.58
C ASP A 184 15.03 -14.08 -17.88
N LYS A 185 16.18 -13.72 -18.43
CA LYS A 185 17.03 -12.63 -17.93
C LYS A 185 16.38 -11.25 -18.07
N LYS A 186 15.54 -11.04 -19.09
CA LYS A 186 14.79 -9.77 -19.24
C LYS A 186 13.72 -9.59 -18.15
N ILE A 187 13.11 -10.69 -17.70
CA ILE A 187 12.12 -10.68 -16.62
C ILE A 187 12.75 -10.30 -15.28
N LEU A 188 14.05 -10.58 -15.08
CA LEU A 188 14.79 -10.27 -13.85
C LEU A 188 15.40 -8.87 -13.80
N ARG A 189 15.33 -8.10 -14.87
CA ARG A 189 15.84 -6.72 -14.95
C ARG A 189 14.76 -5.69 -14.79
#